data_15ae9f76f901b0c33c82ef5cc9dc8172
#
_entry.id   15ae9f76f901b0c33c82ef5cc9dc8172
#
_cell.length_a   1.000
_cell.length_b   1.000
_cell.length_c   1.000
_cell.angle_alpha   90.00
_cell.angle_beta   90.00
_cell.angle_gamma   90.00
#
_symmetry.space_group_name_H-M   'P 1'
#
loop_
_entity.id
_entity.type
_entity.pdbx_description
1 polymer ?
#
loop_
_entity_poly.entity_id
_entity_poly.type
_entity_poly.pdbx_seq_one_letter_code
_entity_poly.pdbx_strand_id
1 'polypeptide(L)'
;MDAVVAAIDATEGPVLLVGHSAGSGIGHAAVDARPDRVARAVYVGGFPSEDGSALLRGLPAENGEVAMPDWKEVGEEANVADLDGPTLERLYAEAIPVPEGVLSEPVRLHDPRRYDVPVTAVCPEYTAEQLREWVAGGDLPELAAVRDVEYVDLPGGHWPQLVQPERLARVLLDAAERTAGTA
;
A
#
# COMPACT_ATOMS: atom_id res chain seq x y z
N MET A 1 -7.60 -10.48 5.33
CA MET A 1 -8.36 -10.20 4.10
C MET A 1 -9.84 -9.94 4.39
N ASP A 2 -10.57 -10.83 5.06
CA ASP A 2 -12.02 -10.75 5.25
C ASP A 2 -12.51 -9.43 5.88
N ALA A 3 -11.75 -8.86 6.83
CA ALA A 3 -12.11 -7.59 7.45
C ALA A 3 -12.09 -6.41 6.45
N VAL A 4 -11.12 -6.39 5.52
CA VAL A 4 -11.03 -5.35 4.49
C VAL A 4 -12.18 -5.49 3.49
N VAL A 5 -12.45 -6.71 3.05
CA VAL A 5 -13.59 -7.01 2.15
C VAL A 5 -14.92 -6.64 2.82
N ALA A 6 -15.10 -6.98 4.10
CA ALA A 6 -16.30 -6.61 4.83
C ALA A 6 -16.47 -5.08 4.95
N ALA A 7 -15.38 -4.33 5.13
CA ALA A 7 -15.42 -2.87 5.15
C ALA A 7 -15.81 -2.28 3.78
N ILE A 8 -15.30 -2.83 2.67
CA ILE A 8 -15.70 -2.45 1.32
C ILE A 8 -17.20 -2.74 1.11
N ASP A 9 -17.66 -3.93 1.50
CA ASP A 9 -19.06 -4.34 1.32
C ASP A 9 -20.04 -3.51 2.15
N ALA A 10 -19.61 -3.01 3.32
CA ALA A 10 -20.41 -2.15 4.18
C ALA A 10 -20.43 -0.67 3.76
N THR A 11 -19.54 -0.25 2.87
CA THR A 11 -19.46 1.13 2.41
C THR A 11 -20.53 1.41 1.33
N GLU A 12 -21.28 2.49 1.47
CA GLU A 12 -22.21 2.93 0.41
C GLU A 12 -21.43 3.67 -0.71
N GLY A 13 -21.78 3.37 -1.96
CA GLY A 13 -21.18 4.00 -3.13
C GLY A 13 -19.80 3.42 -3.49
N PRO A 14 -19.08 4.10 -4.41
CA PRO A 14 -17.75 3.68 -4.87
C PRO A 14 -16.69 3.89 -3.77
N VAL A 15 -15.74 2.97 -3.68
CA VAL A 15 -14.69 2.98 -2.66
C VAL A 15 -13.38 3.50 -3.27
N LEU A 16 -12.73 4.47 -2.60
CA LEU A 16 -11.31 4.75 -2.77
C LEU A 16 -10.54 3.88 -1.78
N LEU A 17 -9.77 2.92 -2.27
CA LEU A 17 -8.97 2.04 -1.44
C LEU A 17 -7.55 2.61 -1.33
N VAL A 18 -7.04 2.76 -0.11
CA VAL A 18 -5.68 3.26 0.13
C VAL A 18 -4.87 2.20 0.85
N GLY A 19 -3.77 1.78 0.26
CA GLY A 19 -2.77 0.90 0.86
C GLY A 19 -1.44 1.65 1.08
N HIS A 20 -0.81 1.44 2.23
CA HIS A 20 0.52 1.96 2.52
C HIS A 20 1.49 0.80 2.73
N SER A 21 2.69 0.86 2.14
CA SER A 21 3.73 -0.15 2.31
C SER A 21 3.21 -1.57 2.00
N ALA A 22 3.44 -2.56 2.85
CA ALA A 22 2.90 -3.92 2.75
C ALA A 22 1.36 -3.96 2.67
N GLY A 23 0.67 -2.96 3.22
CA GLY A 23 -0.77 -2.79 3.09
C GLY A 23 -1.25 -2.59 1.64
N SER A 24 -0.36 -2.21 0.71
CA SER A 24 -0.68 -2.12 -0.73
C SER A 24 -0.98 -3.50 -1.33
N GLY A 25 -0.26 -4.54 -0.91
CA GLY A 25 -0.56 -5.91 -1.33
C GLY A 25 -1.90 -6.43 -0.79
N ILE A 26 -2.24 -6.09 0.46
CA ILE A 26 -3.57 -6.38 1.03
C ILE A 26 -4.66 -5.64 0.23
N GLY A 27 -4.42 -4.35 -0.06
CA GLY A 27 -5.31 -3.53 -0.85
C GLY A 27 -5.53 -4.12 -2.24
N HIS A 28 -4.47 -4.57 -2.91
CA HIS A 28 -4.57 -5.19 -4.23
C HIS A 28 -5.40 -6.48 -4.22
N ALA A 29 -5.22 -7.33 -3.22
CA ALA A 29 -6.04 -8.51 -3.06
C ALA A 29 -7.52 -8.18 -2.71
N ALA A 30 -7.77 -7.05 -2.05
CA ALA A 30 -9.13 -6.58 -1.84
C ALA A 30 -9.77 -6.01 -3.12
N VAL A 31 -8.98 -5.36 -3.98
CA VAL A 31 -9.41 -4.98 -5.35
C VAL A 31 -9.77 -6.21 -6.15
N ASP A 32 -8.93 -7.27 -6.14
CA ASP A 32 -9.22 -8.55 -6.79
C ASP A 32 -10.55 -9.15 -6.32
N ALA A 33 -10.80 -9.11 -5.00
CA ALA A 33 -12.03 -9.65 -4.42
C ALA A 33 -13.28 -8.81 -4.70
N ARG A 34 -13.13 -7.51 -4.96
CA ARG A 34 -14.24 -6.56 -5.15
C ARG A 34 -13.96 -5.51 -6.24
N PRO A 35 -13.60 -5.92 -7.47
CA PRO A 35 -13.22 -4.98 -8.54
C PRO A 35 -14.37 -4.02 -8.89
N ASP A 36 -15.62 -4.46 -8.78
CA ASP A 36 -16.80 -3.65 -9.10
C ASP A 36 -17.15 -2.60 -8.01
N ARG A 37 -16.52 -2.69 -6.83
CA ARG A 37 -16.77 -1.78 -5.71
C ARG A 37 -15.69 -0.74 -5.53
N VAL A 38 -14.46 -1.05 -5.94
CA VAL A 38 -13.31 -0.14 -5.84
C VAL A 38 -13.23 0.71 -7.08
N ALA A 39 -13.47 2.00 -6.94
CA ALA A 39 -13.41 2.95 -8.05
C ALA A 39 -11.97 3.36 -8.39
N ARG A 40 -11.07 3.33 -7.41
CA ARG A 40 -9.63 3.55 -7.57
C ARG A 40 -8.87 2.98 -6.37
N ALA A 41 -7.69 2.43 -6.61
CA ALA A 41 -6.73 2.10 -5.57
C ALA A 41 -5.60 3.13 -5.53
N VAL A 42 -5.14 3.49 -4.34
CA VAL A 42 -3.97 4.35 -4.11
C VAL A 42 -2.95 3.54 -3.33
N TYR A 43 -1.76 3.35 -3.88
CA TYR A 43 -0.65 2.67 -3.22
C TYR A 43 0.42 3.69 -2.84
N VAL A 44 0.71 3.81 -1.55
CA VAL A 44 1.64 4.80 -1.00
C VAL A 44 2.88 4.07 -0.50
N GLY A 45 4.03 4.29 -1.14
CA GLY A 45 5.30 3.64 -0.74
C GLY A 45 5.24 2.11 -0.73
N GLY A 46 4.42 1.52 -1.59
CA GLY A 46 4.23 0.08 -1.70
C GLY A 46 3.64 -0.31 -3.05
N PHE A 47 3.55 -1.60 -3.31
CA PHE A 47 3.18 -2.15 -4.62
C PHE A 47 2.11 -3.24 -4.51
N PRO A 48 1.38 -3.51 -5.60
CA PRO A 48 0.57 -4.72 -5.73
C PRO A 48 1.43 -5.97 -5.53
N SER A 49 0.94 -6.92 -4.73
CA SER A 49 1.60 -8.22 -4.56
C SER A 49 1.17 -9.20 -5.64
N GLU A 50 2.09 -10.03 -6.12
CA GLU A 50 1.79 -11.09 -7.07
C GLU A 50 1.01 -12.25 -6.43
N ASP A 51 0.26 -12.98 -7.25
CA ASP A 51 -0.38 -14.21 -6.79
C ASP A 51 0.65 -15.21 -6.26
N GLY A 52 0.38 -15.79 -5.11
CA GLY A 52 1.27 -16.71 -4.43
C GLY A 52 2.42 -16.07 -3.66
N SER A 53 2.61 -14.76 -3.74
CA SER A 53 3.64 -14.06 -2.96
C SER A 53 3.19 -13.79 -1.53
N ALA A 54 4.14 -13.68 -0.60
CA ALA A 54 3.90 -13.16 0.74
C ALA A 54 4.04 -11.63 0.74
N LEU A 55 3.31 -10.94 1.62
CA LEU A 55 3.40 -9.47 1.75
C LEU A 55 4.77 -9.02 2.22
N LEU A 56 5.31 -9.72 3.22
CA LEU A 56 6.61 -9.43 3.80
C LEU A 56 7.20 -10.71 4.39
N ARG A 57 8.53 -10.88 4.26
CA ARG A 57 9.25 -12.05 4.78
C ARG A 57 10.42 -11.61 5.65
N GLY A 58 10.84 -12.52 6.54
CA GLY A 58 12.09 -12.35 7.28
C GLY A 58 12.00 -11.58 8.59
N LEU A 59 10.83 -11.07 8.96
CA LEU A 59 10.63 -10.50 10.28
C LEU A 59 10.38 -11.63 11.32
N PRO A 60 10.96 -11.53 12.53
CA PRO A 60 10.76 -12.52 13.57
C PRO A 60 9.33 -12.46 14.11
N ALA A 61 8.72 -13.63 14.29
CA ALA A 61 7.42 -13.76 14.94
C ALA A 61 7.61 -14.29 16.37
N GLU A 62 6.91 -13.72 17.32
CA GLU A 62 6.83 -14.19 18.69
C GLU A 62 5.35 -14.50 19.03
N ASN A 63 5.09 -15.72 19.52
CA ASN A 63 3.73 -16.19 19.83
C ASN A 63 2.72 -16.06 18.66
N GLY A 64 3.19 -16.16 17.41
CA GLY A 64 2.35 -16.04 16.22
C GLY A 64 2.04 -14.61 15.79
N GLU A 65 2.72 -13.63 16.37
CA GLU A 65 2.59 -12.21 16.03
C GLU A 65 3.96 -11.61 15.67
N VAL A 66 3.94 -10.66 14.75
CA VAL A 66 5.10 -9.86 14.32
C VAL A 66 4.93 -8.45 14.84
N ALA A 67 5.80 -8.06 15.75
CA ALA A 67 5.87 -6.68 16.24
C ALA A 67 6.48 -5.74 15.19
N MET A 68 6.24 -4.44 15.31
CA MET A 68 6.99 -3.43 14.56
C MET A 68 8.48 -3.63 14.83
N PRO A 69 9.30 -3.90 13.81
CA PRO A 69 10.73 -4.11 14.02
C PRO A 69 11.42 -2.80 14.41
N ASP A 70 12.52 -2.89 15.13
CA ASP A 70 13.47 -1.78 15.14
C ASP A 70 14.11 -1.69 13.74
N TRP A 71 13.70 -0.70 12.97
CA TRP A 71 14.12 -0.53 11.58
C TRP A 71 15.63 -0.40 11.43
N LYS A 72 16.32 0.10 12.45
CA LYS A 72 17.77 0.21 12.46
C LYS A 72 18.43 -1.17 12.68
N GLU A 73 17.88 -1.99 13.58
CA GLU A 73 18.40 -3.32 13.86
C GLU A 73 18.25 -4.28 12.68
N VAL A 74 17.18 -4.10 11.88
CA VAL A 74 16.95 -4.92 10.66
C VAL A 74 17.63 -4.34 9.42
N GLY A 75 18.41 -3.25 9.54
CA GLY A 75 19.16 -2.65 8.44
C GLY A 75 18.31 -1.79 7.49
N GLU A 76 17.14 -1.37 7.93
CA GLU A 76 16.16 -0.59 7.17
C GLU A 76 15.92 0.79 7.80
N GLU A 77 16.96 1.39 8.37
CA GLU A 77 16.87 2.70 9.02
C GLU A 77 16.37 3.83 8.11
N ALA A 78 16.51 3.67 6.80
CA ALA A 78 15.96 4.61 5.82
C ALA A 78 14.46 4.81 5.97
N ASN A 79 13.72 3.75 6.39
CA ASN A 79 12.28 3.81 6.60
C ASN A 79 11.84 4.83 7.67
N VAL A 80 12.74 5.23 8.56
CA VAL A 80 12.44 6.14 9.69
C VAL A 80 13.37 7.34 9.74
N ALA A 81 14.20 7.54 8.72
CA ALA A 81 15.26 8.55 8.70
C ALA A 81 14.75 10.00 8.77
N ASP A 82 13.53 10.26 8.33
CA ASP A 82 12.90 11.58 8.34
C ASP A 82 11.93 11.80 9.53
N LEU A 83 11.80 10.81 10.43
CA LEU A 83 11.02 10.95 11.65
C LEU A 83 11.85 11.64 12.75
N ASP A 84 11.29 12.67 13.39
CA ASP A 84 11.89 13.21 14.59
C ASP A 84 11.74 12.23 15.78
N GLY A 85 12.54 12.44 16.84
CA GLY A 85 12.57 11.56 18.00
C GLY A 85 11.19 11.31 18.61
N PRO A 86 10.40 12.36 18.92
CA PRO A 86 9.06 12.19 19.49
C PRO A 86 8.09 11.42 18.59
N THR A 87 8.15 11.63 17.28
CA THR A 87 7.31 10.90 16.30
C THR A 87 7.72 9.44 16.22
N LEU A 88 9.01 9.16 16.21
CA LEU A 88 9.55 7.80 16.20
C LEU A 88 9.18 7.04 17.49
N GLU A 89 9.33 7.66 18.65
CA GLU A 89 8.93 7.07 19.94
C GLU A 89 7.43 6.73 19.95
N ARG A 90 6.59 7.63 19.44
CA ARG A 90 5.15 7.40 19.33
C ARG A 90 4.84 6.28 18.37
N LEU A 91 5.50 6.22 17.20
CA LEU A 91 5.31 5.15 16.22
C LEU A 91 5.52 3.77 16.86
N TYR A 92 6.62 3.59 17.60
CA TYR A 92 6.88 2.33 18.27
C TYR A 92 5.92 2.05 19.45
N ALA A 93 5.57 3.08 20.21
CA ALA A 93 4.68 2.92 21.38
C ALA A 93 3.24 2.58 20.99
N GLU A 94 2.77 3.08 19.84
CA GLU A 94 1.40 2.88 19.36
C GLU A 94 1.30 1.71 18.35
N ALA A 95 2.41 1.12 17.93
CA ALA A 95 2.42 0.01 16.99
C ALA A 95 1.73 -1.23 17.58
N ILE A 96 0.84 -1.80 16.80
CA ILE A 96 0.10 -3.02 17.16
C ILE A 96 0.74 -4.20 16.43
N PRO A 97 1.11 -5.29 17.12
CA PRO A 97 1.61 -6.49 16.47
C PRO A 97 0.62 -7.06 15.47
N VAL A 98 1.14 -7.59 14.38
CA VAL A 98 0.35 -8.15 13.29
C VAL A 98 0.44 -9.68 13.37
N PRO A 99 -0.68 -10.45 13.23
CA PRO A 99 -0.60 -11.89 13.13
C PRO A 99 0.36 -12.31 12.01
N GLU A 100 1.27 -13.25 12.30
CA GLU A 100 2.31 -13.70 11.36
C GLU A 100 1.73 -14.09 9.99
N GLY A 101 0.59 -14.79 9.99
CA GLY A 101 -0.08 -15.21 8.76
C GLY A 101 -0.48 -14.07 7.84
N VAL A 102 -0.74 -12.86 8.37
CA VAL A 102 -1.04 -11.68 7.53
C VAL A 102 0.14 -11.30 6.63
N LEU A 103 1.36 -11.46 7.13
CA LEU A 103 2.57 -11.11 6.38
C LEU A 103 3.13 -12.27 5.56
N SER A 104 3.03 -13.50 6.06
CA SER A 104 3.72 -14.67 5.53
C SER A 104 2.87 -15.56 4.62
N GLU A 105 1.54 -15.57 4.80
CA GLU A 105 0.65 -16.36 3.95
C GLU A 105 0.62 -15.81 2.52
N PRO A 106 0.54 -16.70 1.52
CA PRO A 106 0.53 -16.26 0.13
C PRO A 106 -0.77 -15.53 -0.22
N VAL A 107 -0.61 -14.35 -0.82
CA VAL A 107 -1.71 -13.61 -1.46
C VAL A 107 -2.34 -14.50 -2.55
N ARG A 108 -3.66 -14.42 -2.71
CA ARG A 108 -4.39 -15.15 -3.75
C ARG A 108 -5.19 -14.16 -4.58
N LEU A 109 -4.92 -14.19 -5.90
CA LEU A 109 -5.56 -13.34 -6.90
C LEU A 109 -6.28 -14.23 -7.93
N HIS A 110 -7.52 -13.90 -8.23
CA HIS A 110 -8.38 -14.75 -9.06
C HIS A 110 -9.11 -14.00 -10.17
N ASP A 111 -9.40 -12.71 -9.98
CA ASP A 111 -10.23 -11.92 -10.90
C ASP A 111 -9.39 -10.92 -11.70
N PRO A 112 -9.18 -11.17 -13.03
CA PRO A 112 -8.40 -10.27 -13.86
C PRO A 112 -9.03 -8.87 -14.04
N ARG A 113 -10.29 -8.67 -13.63
CA ARG A 113 -10.93 -7.34 -13.64
C ARG A 113 -10.26 -6.37 -12.67
N ARG A 114 -9.43 -6.84 -11.73
CA ARG A 114 -8.59 -5.98 -10.88
C ARG A 114 -7.71 -5.03 -11.70
N TYR A 115 -7.33 -5.44 -12.91
CA TYR A 115 -6.52 -4.61 -13.81
C TYR A 115 -7.30 -3.49 -14.49
N ASP A 116 -8.62 -3.54 -14.45
CA ASP A 116 -9.51 -2.48 -14.95
C ASP A 116 -9.72 -1.37 -13.92
N VAL A 117 -9.40 -1.65 -12.65
CA VAL A 117 -9.49 -0.66 -11.57
C VAL A 117 -8.30 0.31 -11.66
N PRO A 118 -8.55 1.61 -11.83
CA PRO A 118 -7.48 2.61 -11.90
C PRO A 118 -6.63 2.64 -10.64
N VAL A 119 -5.32 2.88 -10.80
CA VAL A 119 -4.36 2.96 -9.70
C VAL A 119 -3.68 4.32 -9.68
N THR A 120 -3.50 4.90 -8.51
CA THR A 120 -2.57 5.99 -8.24
C THR A 120 -1.41 5.45 -7.41
N ALA A 121 -0.22 5.41 -7.98
CA ALA A 121 1.01 4.99 -7.30
C ALA A 121 1.72 6.25 -6.77
N VAL A 122 1.77 6.38 -5.44
CA VAL A 122 2.41 7.51 -4.74
C VAL A 122 3.81 7.11 -4.33
N CYS A 123 4.80 7.92 -4.75
CA CYS A 123 6.22 7.64 -4.66
C CYS A 123 6.88 8.53 -3.59
N PRO A 124 6.99 8.10 -2.31
CA PRO A 124 7.65 8.91 -1.28
C PRO A 124 9.18 8.77 -1.30
N GLU A 125 9.71 7.55 -1.37
CA GLU A 125 11.14 7.24 -1.20
C GLU A 125 11.89 7.10 -2.53
N TYR A 126 11.16 7.05 -3.61
CA TYR A 126 11.65 6.93 -4.99
C TYR A 126 10.81 7.84 -5.88
N THR A 127 11.28 8.11 -7.07
CA THR A 127 10.56 8.97 -8.01
C THR A 127 9.58 8.19 -8.89
N ALA A 128 8.58 8.88 -9.41
CA ALA A 128 7.67 8.35 -10.41
C ALA A 128 8.42 7.84 -11.67
N GLU A 129 9.56 8.43 -12.00
CA GLU A 129 10.42 7.98 -13.11
C GLU A 129 11.07 6.64 -12.80
N GLN A 130 11.67 6.49 -11.61
CA GLN A 130 12.24 5.22 -11.16
C GLN A 130 11.19 4.11 -11.10
N LEU A 131 9.98 4.42 -10.61
CA LEU A 131 8.91 3.43 -10.57
C LEU A 131 8.50 2.98 -11.98
N ARG A 132 8.43 3.89 -12.96
CA ARG A 132 8.19 3.52 -14.37
C ARG A 132 9.31 2.63 -14.94
N GLU A 133 10.56 2.88 -14.57
CA GLU A 133 11.70 2.05 -14.96
C GLU A 133 11.56 0.63 -14.40
N TRP A 134 11.20 0.46 -13.13
CA TRP A 134 10.96 -0.86 -12.51
C TRP A 134 9.80 -1.61 -13.18
N VAL A 135 8.72 -0.90 -13.48
CA VAL A 135 7.58 -1.48 -14.23
C VAL A 135 8.01 -1.93 -15.62
N ALA A 136 8.76 -1.10 -16.34
CA ALA A 136 9.27 -1.43 -17.68
C ALA A 136 10.32 -2.55 -17.65
N GLY A 137 11.09 -2.66 -16.55
CA GLY A 137 12.05 -3.73 -16.30
C GLY A 137 11.42 -5.09 -15.98
N GLY A 138 10.13 -5.11 -15.64
CA GLY A 138 9.40 -6.32 -15.29
C GLY A 138 9.45 -6.68 -13.80
N ASP A 139 9.93 -5.77 -12.94
CA ASP A 139 10.05 -5.99 -11.50
C ASP A 139 8.69 -5.94 -10.79
N LEU A 140 7.67 -5.33 -11.41
CA LEU A 140 6.35 -5.12 -10.84
C LEU A 140 5.24 -5.56 -11.82
N PRO A 141 5.11 -6.86 -12.10
CA PRO A 141 4.21 -7.36 -13.15
C PRO A 141 2.72 -7.08 -12.86
N GLU A 142 2.28 -7.10 -11.60
CA GLU A 142 0.90 -6.77 -11.25
C GLU A 142 0.58 -5.29 -11.53
N LEU A 143 1.52 -4.37 -11.22
CA LEU A 143 1.34 -2.96 -11.55
C LEU A 143 1.42 -2.70 -13.04
N ALA A 144 2.31 -3.42 -13.75
CA ALA A 144 2.45 -3.34 -15.21
C ALA A 144 1.18 -3.78 -15.97
N ALA A 145 0.39 -4.68 -15.38
CA ALA A 145 -0.85 -5.18 -15.98
C ALA A 145 -2.05 -4.23 -15.77
N VAL A 146 -1.98 -3.28 -14.86
CA VAL A 146 -3.05 -2.30 -14.65
C VAL A 146 -3.14 -1.36 -15.84
N ARG A 147 -4.36 -1.14 -16.37
CA ARG A 147 -4.60 -0.37 -17.60
C ARG A 147 -4.45 1.13 -17.43
N ASP A 148 -4.78 1.65 -16.25
CA ASP A 148 -4.71 3.09 -15.92
C ASP A 148 -3.92 3.28 -14.64
N VAL A 149 -2.64 3.67 -14.77
CA VAL A 149 -1.76 3.96 -13.63
C VAL A 149 -1.30 5.40 -13.69
N GLU A 150 -1.63 6.14 -12.65
CA GLU A 150 -1.06 7.45 -12.37
C GLU A 150 0.11 7.32 -11.40
N TYR A 151 1.22 7.98 -11.71
CA TYR A 151 2.41 8.01 -10.88
C TYR A 151 2.57 9.42 -10.30
N VAL A 152 2.60 9.52 -8.96
CA VAL A 152 2.62 10.79 -8.24
C VAL A 152 3.84 10.87 -7.34
N ASP A 153 4.71 11.85 -7.57
CA ASP A 153 5.83 12.13 -6.67
C ASP A 153 5.34 12.79 -5.37
N LEU A 154 5.72 12.21 -4.25
CA LEU A 154 5.50 12.76 -2.92
C LEU A 154 6.81 12.67 -2.11
N PRO A 155 7.89 13.34 -2.55
CA PRO A 155 9.23 13.11 -2.00
C PRO A 155 9.29 13.35 -0.49
N GLY A 156 9.85 12.36 0.21
CA GLY A 156 9.98 12.27 1.68
C GLY A 156 10.39 10.86 2.08
N GLY A 157 10.18 10.50 3.35
CA GLY A 157 10.41 9.14 3.83
C GLY A 157 9.19 8.24 3.73
N HIS A 158 9.34 7.06 4.29
CA HIS A 158 8.35 5.97 4.19
C HIS A 158 6.97 6.28 4.81
N TRP A 159 6.92 7.25 5.74
CA TRP A 159 5.71 7.55 6.52
C TRP A 159 5.14 8.94 6.22
N PRO A 160 4.70 9.24 4.98
CA PRO A 160 4.18 10.57 4.62
C PRO A 160 2.96 10.97 5.45
N GLN A 161 2.17 10.01 5.97
CA GLN A 161 1.05 10.27 6.88
C GLN A 161 1.51 10.88 8.23
N LEU A 162 2.77 10.70 8.62
CA LEU A 162 3.33 11.25 9.86
C LEU A 162 4.09 12.55 9.64
N VAL A 163 4.83 12.66 8.52
CA VAL A 163 5.76 13.78 8.27
C VAL A 163 5.20 14.86 7.33
N GLN A 164 4.26 14.51 6.46
CA GLN A 164 3.66 15.45 5.50
C GLN A 164 2.17 15.16 5.24
N PRO A 165 1.33 15.04 6.30
CA PRO A 165 -0.06 14.58 6.20
C PRO A 165 -0.92 15.44 5.28
N GLU A 166 -0.69 16.76 5.25
CA GLU A 166 -1.44 17.68 4.39
C GLU A 166 -1.13 17.50 2.90
N ARG A 167 0.10 17.14 2.56
CA ARG A 167 0.47 16.84 1.17
C ARG A 167 -0.12 15.51 0.73
N LEU A 168 -0.03 14.49 1.59
CA LEU A 168 -0.66 13.20 1.33
C LEU A 168 -2.18 13.36 1.20
N ALA A 169 -2.82 14.11 2.10
CA ALA A 169 -4.26 14.34 2.03
C ALA A 169 -4.69 14.97 0.70
N ARG A 170 -3.93 15.93 0.16
CA ARG A 170 -4.19 16.51 -1.17
C ARG A 170 -4.14 15.46 -2.27
N VAL A 171 -3.10 14.62 -2.28
CA VAL A 171 -2.98 13.54 -3.27
C VAL A 171 -4.17 12.57 -3.19
N LEU A 172 -4.61 12.22 -1.98
CA LEU A 172 -5.77 11.34 -1.79
C LEU A 172 -7.09 12.00 -2.25
N LEU A 173 -7.26 13.29 -2.00
CA LEU A 173 -8.44 14.03 -2.47
C LEU A 173 -8.45 14.15 -4.00
N ASP A 174 -7.31 14.48 -4.62
CA ASP A 174 -7.18 14.52 -6.08
C ASP A 174 -7.50 13.14 -6.70
N ALA A 175 -7.05 12.05 -6.09
CA ALA A 175 -7.37 10.69 -6.52
C ALA A 175 -8.88 10.39 -6.38
N ALA A 176 -9.53 10.86 -5.31
CA ALA A 176 -10.97 10.69 -5.09
C ALA A 176 -11.80 11.49 -6.12
N GLU A 177 -11.42 12.72 -6.43
CA GLU A 177 -12.13 13.56 -7.42
C GLU A 177 -12.13 12.95 -8.82
N ARG A 178 -11.04 12.28 -9.22
CA ARG A 178 -10.95 11.58 -10.51
C ARG A 178 -11.92 10.41 -10.61
N THR A 179 -12.28 9.79 -9.49
CA THR A 179 -13.28 8.71 -9.48
C THR A 179 -14.69 9.23 -9.73
N ALA A 180 -14.99 10.45 -9.27
CA ALA A 180 -16.31 11.07 -9.44
C ALA A 180 -16.58 11.56 -10.88
N GLY A 181 -15.53 11.81 -11.68
CA GLY A 181 -15.64 12.31 -13.05
C GLY A 181 -15.81 11.24 -14.13
N THR A 182 -15.75 9.96 -13.76
CA THR A 182 -15.85 8.79 -14.67
C THR A 182 -17.16 8.01 -14.54
N ALA A 183 -18.11 8.48 -13.73
CA ALA A 183 -19.42 7.87 -13.50
C ALA A 183 -20.50 8.42 -14.44
#